data_41629e198e1d0dad2268a4b8ad11e5e7
#
_entry.id   41629e198e1d0dad2268a4b8ad11e5e7
#
_cell.length_a   1.000
_cell.length_b   1.000
_cell.length_c   1.000
_cell.angle_alpha   90.00
_cell.angle_beta   90.00
_cell.angle_gamma   90.00
#
_symmetry.space_group_name_H-M   'P 1'
#
loop_
_entity.id
_entity.type
_entity.pdbx_description
1 polymer ?
#
loop_
_entity_poly.entity_id
_entity_poly.type
_entity_poly.pdbx_seq_one_letter_code
_entity_poly.pdbx_strand_id
1 'polypeptide(L)'
;MTTAILSALQEEQSSLLQHLQRPRRTMHAGRAFWQGDWHGRPVVLALSGIGKVAAATTATALVERFGVARIVFTGVAGGVGDGGQVGDVVVAHDYVQHDMDASPLFPRWELPGYARTRLRCDTALTAMLLEAASAYVQSAAGQFDSKLVAGQPRAHRGLIASG
;
A
#
# COMPACT_ATOMS: atom_id res chain seq x y z
N MET A 1 15.66 11.22 3.21
CA MET A 1 14.70 10.31 3.86
C MET A 1 14.24 9.31 2.81
N THR A 2 14.50 8.02 2.99
CA THR A 2 14.20 6.96 2.02
C THR A 2 12.75 6.50 2.18
N THR A 3 12.03 6.40 1.08
CA THR A 3 10.66 5.87 1.04
C THR A 3 10.66 4.50 0.38
N ALA A 4 9.99 3.51 0.96
CA ALA A 4 9.71 2.27 0.27
C ALA A 4 8.32 2.31 -0.38
N ILE A 5 8.21 1.67 -1.54
CA ILE A 5 6.94 1.30 -2.13
C ILE A 5 6.88 -0.22 -2.14
N LEU A 6 5.89 -0.75 -1.43
CA LEU A 6 5.68 -2.17 -1.22
C LEU A 6 4.42 -2.60 -1.95
N SER A 7 4.51 -3.66 -2.73
CA SER A 7 3.39 -4.27 -3.44
C SER A 7 3.33 -5.76 -3.13
N ALA A 8 2.17 -6.38 -3.29
CA ALA A 8 2.02 -7.82 -3.08
C ALA A 8 2.31 -8.63 -4.34
N LEU A 9 1.92 -8.12 -5.50
CA LEU A 9 1.99 -8.80 -6.80
C LEU A 9 2.98 -8.12 -7.75
N GLN A 10 3.52 -8.91 -8.66
CA GLN A 10 4.50 -8.40 -9.63
C GLN A 10 3.87 -7.41 -10.61
N GLU A 11 2.63 -7.63 -10.99
CA GLU A 11 1.85 -6.77 -11.87
C GLU A 11 1.70 -5.36 -11.29
N GLU A 12 1.54 -5.26 -9.96
CA GLU A 12 1.43 -4.00 -9.23
C GLU A 12 2.76 -3.23 -9.19
N GLN A 13 3.89 -3.93 -9.23
CA GLN A 13 5.22 -3.32 -9.14
C GLN A 13 5.86 -3.03 -10.49
N SER A 14 5.53 -3.76 -11.54
CA SER A 14 6.28 -3.74 -12.80
C SER A 14 6.31 -2.36 -13.45
N SER A 15 5.20 -1.62 -13.44
CA SER A 15 5.14 -0.25 -13.95
C SER A 15 5.98 0.72 -13.11
N LEU A 16 6.02 0.54 -11.79
CA LEU A 16 6.81 1.36 -10.87
C LEU A 16 8.31 1.17 -11.13
N LEU A 17 8.73 -0.07 -11.38
CA LEU A 17 10.13 -0.40 -11.62
C LEU A 17 10.68 0.28 -12.90
N GLN A 18 9.84 0.44 -13.92
CA GLN A 18 10.22 1.12 -15.17
C GLN A 18 10.56 2.60 -14.97
N HIS A 19 9.99 3.23 -13.93
CA HIS A 19 10.24 4.64 -13.60
C HIS A 19 11.41 4.84 -12.62
N LEU A 20 11.95 3.75 -12.07
CA LEU A 20 13.07 3.84 -11.12
C LEU A 20 14.37 4.14 -11.87
N GLN A 21 15.01 5.25 -11.52
CA GLN A 21 16.28 5.65 -12.10
C GLN A 21 17.45 4.96 -11.39
N ARG A 22 18.46 4.54 -12.15
CA ARG A 22 19.67 3.87 -11.64
C ARG A 22 19.33 2.67 -10.73
N PRO A 23 18.47 1.73 -11.16
CA PRO A 23 18.01 0.64 -10.32
C PRO A 23 19.17 -0.29 -9.93
N ARG A 24 19.30 -0.57 -8.64
CA ARG A 24 20.24 -1.56 -8.10
C ARG A 24 19.45 -2.62 -7.36
N ARG A 25 19.53 -3.85 -7.84
CA ARG A 25 18.92 -5.01 -7.21
C ARG A 25 19.77 -5.55 -6.08
N THR A 26 19.19 -5.75 -4.91
CA THR A 26 19.81 -6.43 -3.77
C THR A 26 18.93 -7.59 -3.34
N MET A 27 19.54 -8.78 -3.19
CA MET A 27 18.83 -9.93 -2.62
C MET A 27 19.03 -9.96 -1.10
N HIS A 28 17.96 -10.12 -0.35
CA HIS A 28 17.99 -10.29 1.11
C HIS A 28 16.84 -11.16 1.56
N ALA A 29 17.10 -12.15 2.42
CA ALA A 29 16.11 -13.09 2.94
C ALA A 29 15.22 -13.70 1.85
N GLY A 30 15.78 -14.06 0.70
CA GLY A 30 15.05 -14.66 -0.43
C GLY A 30 14.21 -13.67 -1.26
N ARG A 31 14.25 -12.36 -0.96
CA ARG A 31 13.48 -11.31 -1.64
C ARG A 31 14.39 -10.35 -2.40
N ALA A 32 13.88 -9.82 -3.51
CA ALA A 32 14.55 -8.76 -4.26
C ALA A 32 14.08 -7.38 -3.79
N PHE A 33 15.06 -6.52 -3.52
CA PHE A 33 14.85 -5.11 -3.21
C PHE A 33 15.53 -4.26 -4.28
N TRP A 34 14.78 -3.34 -4.87
CA TRP A 34 15.26 -2.46 -5.92
C TRP A 34 15.44 -1.06 -5.37
N GLN A 35 16.68 -0.64 -5.22
CA GLN A 35 17.06 0.69 -4.77
C GLN A 35 17.34 1.58 -5.97
N GLY A 36 16.89 2.82 -5.92
CA GLY A 36 17.14 3.80 -6.97
C GLY A 36 16.59 5.17 -6.60
N ASP A 37 16.48 6.03 -7.59
CA ASP A 37 15.91 7.36 -7.41
C ASP A 37 14.62 7.52 -8.20
N TRP A 38 13.69 8.25 -7.61
CA TRP A 38 12.47 8.69 -8.26
C TRP A 38 12.33 10.20 -8.10
N HIS A 39 12.41 10.93 -9.20
CA HIS A 39 12.46 12.40 -9.20
C HIS A 39 13.51 12.97 -8.22
N GLY A 40 14.71 12.38 -8.21
CA GLY A 40 15.81 12.81 -7.34
C GLY A 40 15.66 12.43 -5.86
N ARG A 41 14.70 11.58 -5.51
CA ARG A 41 14.49 11.09 -4.14
C ARG A 41 14.81 9.60 -4.05
N PRO A 42 15.51 9.15 -3.00
CA PRO A 42 15.82 7.73 -2.83
C PRO A 42 14.56 6.93 -2.55
N VAL A 43 14.38 5.86 -3.33
CA VAL A 43 13.25 4.95 -3.23
C VAL A 43 13.73 3.50 -3.19
N VAL A 44 13.03 2.66 -2.44
CA VAL A 44 13.19 1.21 -2.46
C VAL A 44 11.87 0.57 -2.88
N LEU A 45 11.89 -0.21 -3.96
CA LEU A 45 10.73 -1.01 -4.36
C LEU A 45 10.95 -2.45 -3.87
N ALA A 46 9.91 -3.07 -3.33
CA ALA A 46 9.94 -4.45 -2.89
C ALA A 46 8.59 -5.15 -3.12
N LEU A 47 8.64 -6.46 -3.35
CA LEU A 47 7.46 -7.32 -3.32
C LEU A 47 7.39 -8.03 -1.98
N SER A 48 6.26 -7.91 -1.31
CA SER A 48 6.00 -8.69 -0.10
C SER A 48 5.61 -10.14 -0.41
N GLY A 49 4.94 -10.36 -1.52
CA GLY A 49 4.09 -11.52 -1.72
C GLY A 49 2.78 -11.38 -0.96
N ILE A 50 1.90 -12.36 -1.12
CA ILE A 50 0.57 -12.37 -0.51
C ILE A 50 0.65 -12.80 0.96
N GLY A 51 -0.12 -12.14 1.79
CA GLY A 51 -0.35 -12.50 3.19
C GLY A 51 0.42 -11.65 4.20
N LYS A 52 -0.16 -11.53 5.39
CA LYS A 52 0.32 -10.65 6.47
C LYS A 52 1.73 -10.97 6.96
N VAL A 53 2.09 -12.26 7.05
CA VAL A 53 3.43 -12.71 7.45
C VAL A 53 4.48 -12.28 6.43
N ALA A 54 4.19 -12.45 5.15
CA ALA A 54 5.08 -12.03 4.07
C ALA A 54 5.24 -10.50 4.04
N ALA A 55 4.16 -9.77 4.22
CA ALA A 55 4.17 -8.31 4.32
C ALA A 55 5.00 -7.82 5.52
N ALA A 56 4.78 -8.38 6.71
CA ALA A 56 5.48 -8.00 7.93
C ALA A 56 6.99 -8.26 7.83
N THR A 57 7.40 -9.43 7.35
CA THR A 57 8.83 -9.77 7.20
C THR A 57 9.52 -8.86 6.17
N THR A 58 8.83 -8.49 5.10
CA THR A 58 9.39 -7.58 4.08
C THR A 58 9.47 -6.15 4.61
N ALA A 59 8.44 -5.68 5.32
CA ALA A 59 8.44 -4.35 5.94
C ALA A 59 9.56 -4.22 6.99
N THR A 60 9.77 -5.24 7.81
CA THR A 60 10.88 -5.28 8.77
C THR A 60 12.23 -5.17 8.06
N ALA A 61 12.45 -5.94 6.99
CA ALA A 61 13.67 -5.86 6.21
C ALA A 61 13.89 -4.47 5.59
N LEU A 62 12.81 -3.81 5.12
CA LEU A 62 12.88 -2.44 4.58
C LEU A 62 13.35 -1.44 5.64
N VAL A 63 12.85 -1.53 6.86
CA VAL A 63 13.24 -0.65 7.96
C VAL A 63 14.67 -0.96 8.43
N GLU A 64 14.96 -2.21 8.80
CA GLU A 64 16.21 -2.60 9.46
C GLU A 64 17.41 -2.64 8.51
N ARG A 65 17.22 -3.14 7.29
CA ARG A 65 18.32 -3.35 6.34
C ARG A 65 18.54 -2.18 5.38
N PHE A 66 17.43 -1.51 4.99
CA PHE A 66 17.48 -0.46 3.96
C PHE A 66 17.25 0.95 4.53
N GLY A 67 17.07 1.09 5.85
CA GLY A 67 16.93 2.38 6.53
C GLY A 67 15.72 3.18 6.04
N VAL A 68 14.65 2.49 5.68
CA VAL A 68 13.44 3.11 5.17
C VAL A 68 12.69 3.80 6.31
N ALA A 69 12.35 5.05 6.11
CA ALA A 69 11.67 5.87 7.11
C ALA A 69 10.15 5.92 6.92
N ARG A 70 9.65 5.53 5.76
CA ARG A 70 8.22 5.44 5.46
C ARG A 70 7.95 4.36 4.42
N ILE A 71 6.82 3.68 4.53
CA ILE A 71 6.36 2.66 3.58
C ILE A 71 5.03 3.11 3.02
N VAL A 72 4.91 3.10 1.69
CA VAL A 72 3.65 3.20 0.96
C VAL A 72 3.35 1.82 0.42
N PHE A 73 2.22 1.24 0.80
CA PHE A 73 1.73 0.01 0.21
C PHE A 73 0.80 0.35 -0.96
N THR A 74 1.03 -0.25 -2.11
CA THR A 74 0.18 -0.08 -3.30
C THR A 74 -0.26 -1.43 -3.82
N GLY A 75 -1.52 -1.54 -4.21
CA GLY A 75 -2.08 -2.78 -4.74
C GLY A 75 -3.57 -2.68 -5.02
N VAL A 76 -4.14 -3.76 -5.48
CA VAL A 76 -5.58 -3.87 -5.71
C VAL A 76 -6.28 -4.39 -4.46
N ALA A 77 -7.55 -4.02 -4.28
CA ALA A 77 -8.39 -4.48 -3.20
C ALA A 77 -9.83 -4.69 -3.70
N GLY A 78 -10.54 -5.61 -3.07
CA GLY A 78 -11.98 -5.76 -3.26
C GLY A 78 -12.74 -4.66 -2.54
N GLY A 79 -13.74 -4.07 -3.20
CA GLY A 79 -14.68 -3.16 -2.56
C GLY A 79 -15.60 -3.91 -1.60
N VAL A 80 -15.72 -3.42 -0.36
CA VAL A 80 -16.65 -3.94 0.64
C VAL A 80 -17.60 -2.81 1.04
N GLY A 81 -18.90 -3.05 0.93
CA GLY A 81 -19.93 -2.04 1.19
C GLY A 81 -20.33 -1.23 -0.04
N ASP A 82 -21.18 -0.22 0.16
CA ASP A 82 -21.92 0.45 -0.92
C ASP A 82 -21.17 1.64 -1.56
N GLY A 83 -19.91 1.88 -1.19
CA GLY A 83 -19.21 3.13 -1.51
C GLY A 83 -18.14 3.08 -2.60
N GLY A 84 -17.75 1.89 -3.07
CA GLY A 84 -16.65 1.74 -4.02
C GLY A 84 -17.06 1.09 -5.34
N GLN A 85 -16.47 1.53 -6.42
CA GLN A 85 -16.62 0.92 -7.73
C GLN A 85 -15.25 0.58 -8.34
N VAL A 86 -15.24 -0.31 -9.32
CA VAL A 86 -14.00 -0.66 -10.05
C VAL A 86 -13.41 0.61 -10.66
N GLY A 87 -12.12 0.82 -10.45
CA GLY A 87 -11.39 2.02 -10.89
C GLY A 87 -11.23 3.10 -9.83
N ASP A 88 -11.97 3.03 -8.73
CA ASP A 88 -11.76 3.97 -7.62
C ASP A 88 -10.37 3.76 -6.95
N VAL A 89 -9.79 4.86 -6.49
CA VAL A 89 -8.55 4.85 -5.72
C VAL A 89 -8.87 5.13 -4.26
N VAL A 90 -8.61 4.15 -3.40
CA VAL A 90 -8.83 4.29 -1.96
C VAL A 90 -7.50 4.52 -1.26
N VAL A 91 -7.37 5.68 -0.60
CA VAL A 91 -6.21 5.99 0.24
C VAL A 91 -6.56 5.70 1.69
N ALA A 92 -5.82 4.78 2.31
CA ALA A 92 -6.09 4.36 3.68
C ALA A 92 -5.92 5.51 4.67
N HIS A 93 -6.87 5.64 5.60
CA HIS A 93 -6.68 6.44 6.82
C HIS A 93 -6.42 5.55 8.04
N ASP A 94 -6.96 4.31 8.03
CA ASP A 94 -6.77 3.29 9.05
C ASP A 94 -6.67 1.91 8.41
N TYR A 95 -6.04 0.99 9.13
CA TYR A 95 -6.03 -0.45 8.82
C TYR A 95 -6.71 -1.24 9.92
N VAL A 96 -7.36 -2.35 9.54
CA VAL A 96 -7.89 -3.35 10.46
C VAL A 96 -7.49 -4.75 10.01
N GLN A 97 -7.14 -5.61 10.95
CA GLN A 97 -7.08 -7.05 10.71
C GLN A 97 -8.45 -7.64 10.99
N HIS A 98 -9.23 -7.91 9.94
CA HIS A 98 -10.62 -8.35 10.11
C HIS A 98 -10.76 -9.78 10.64
N ASP A 99 -9.72 -10.58 10.49
CA ASP A 99 -9.64 -11.97 10.96
C ASP A 99 -8.95 -12.12 12.33
N MET A 100 -8.56 -11.00 12.99
CA MET A 100 -7.92 -11.06 14.30
C MET A 100 -8.94 -11.46 15.36
N ASP A 101 -8.70 -12.61 15.97
CA ASP A 101 -9.45 -13.11 17.11
C ASP A 101 -8.51 -13.82 18.10
N ALA A 102 -8.24 -13.18 19.21
CA ALA A 102 -7.44 -13.71 20.31
C ALA A 102 -8.28 -13.90 21.59
N SER A 103 -9.61 -14.07 21.43
CA SER A 103 -10.50 -14.32 22.56
C SER A 103 -10.22 -15.70 23.21
N PRO A 104 -10.45 -15.84 24.52
CA PRO A 104 -10.98 -14.84 25.44
C PRO A 104 -9.94 -13.91 26.05
N LEU A 105 -8.66 -13.98 25.66
CA LEU A 105 -7.57 -13.21 26.27
C LEU A 105 -7.65 -11.73 25.91
N PHE A 106 -8.12 -11.43 24.71
CA PHE A 106 -8.33 -10.08 24.20
C PHE A 106 -9.70 -9.97 23.51
N PRO A 107 -10.31 -8.80 23.50
CA PRO A 107 -11.52 -8.56 22.69
C PRO A 107 -11.25 -8.87 21.21
N ARG A 108 -12.28 -9.34 20.51
CA ARG A 108 -12.19 -9.60 19.07
C ARG A 108 -11.73 -8.34 18.32
N TRP A 109 -10.83 -8.51 17.35
CA TRP A 109 -10.15 -7.49 16.54
C TRP A 109 -9.14 -6.63 17.32
N GLU A 110 -9.02 -6.77 18.62
CA GLU A 110 -7.95 -6.08 19.34
C GLU A 110 -6.59 -6.69 18.99
N LEU A 111 -5.64 -5.82 18.67
CA LEU A 111 -4.26 -6.22 18.40
C LEU A 111 -3.54 -6.42 19.74
N PRO A 112 -3.13 -7.64 20.10
CA PRO A 112 -2.42 -7.91 21.34
C PRO A 112 -1.19 -7.02 21.51
N GLY A 113 -1.07 -6.38 22.67
CA GLY A 113 0.03 -5.46 22.98
C GLY A 113 -0.17 -4.02 22.49
N TYR A 114 -1.21 -3.72 21.70
CA TYR A 114 -1.48 -2.37 21.20
C TYR A 114 -2.73 -1.72 21.80
N ALA A 115 -3.59 -2.49 22.49
CA ALA A 115 -4.85 -2.02 23.07
C ALA A 115 -5.72 -1.22 22.07
N ARG A 116 -5.76 -1.67 20.84
CA ARG A 116 -6.53 -1.02 19.75
C ARG A 116 -6.91 -2.01 18.68
N THR A 117 -8.02 -1.74 17.99
CA THR A 117 -8.54 -2.55 16.88
C THR A 117 -8.12 -2.03 15.51
N ARG A 118 -7.62 -0.79 15.44
CA ARG A 118 -7.21 -0.14 14.18
C ARG A 118 -5.84 0.48 14.30
N LEU A 119 -5.08 0.44 13.23
CA LEU A 119 -3.80 1.12 13.09
C LEU A 119 -3.98 2.33 12.18
N ARG A 120 -3.70 3.52 12.71
CA ARG A 120 -3.77 4.77 11.93
C ARG A 120 -2.61 4.89 10.98
N CYS A 121 -2.92 5.39 9.78
CA CYS A 121 -1.91 5.81 8.82
C CYS A 121 -1.29 7.16 9.21
N ASP A 122 -0.12 7.46 8.65
CA ASP A 122 0.47 8.80 8.75
C ASP A 122 -0.45 9.83 8.08
N THR A 123 -0.89 10.82 8.84
CA THR A 123 -1.89 11.79 8.40
C THR A 123 -1.39 12.66 7.23
N ALA A 124 -0.12 13.09 7.30
CA ALA A 124 0.47 13.95 6.27
C ALA A 124 0.67 13.18 4.96
N LEU A 125 1.18 11.95 5.05
CA LEU A 125 1.36 11.09 3.88
C LEU A 125 0.01 10.70 3.26
N THR A 126 -1.00 10.39 4.06
CA THR A 126 -2.37 10.11 3.59
C THR A 126 -2.94 11.31 2.83
N ALA A 127 -2.77 12.53 3.34
CA ALA A 127 -3.26 13.73 2.67
C ALA A 127 -2.56 13.94 1.31
N MET A 128 -1.23 13.81 1.26
CA MET A 128 -0.46 13.93 0.02
C MET A 128 -0.85 12.89 -1.02
N LEU A 129 -1.04 11.63 -0.60
CA LEU A 129 -1.45 10.54 -1.49
C LEU A 129 -2.88 10.75 -2.02
N LEU A 130 -3.79 11.25 -1.19
CA LEU A 130 -5.15 11.55 -1.61
C LEU A 130 -5.20 12.68 -2.63
N GLU A 131 -4.42 13.74 -2.41
CA GLU A 131 -4.29 14.85 -3.37
C GLU A 131 -3.75 14.35 -4.72
N ALA A 132 -2.66 13.58 -4.71
CA ALA A 132 -2.08 13.00 -5.91
C ALA A 132 -3.05 12.05 -6.64
N ALA A 133 -3.75 11.18 -5.90
CA ALA A 133 -4.74 10.27 -6.46
C ALA A 133 -5.92 11.04 -7.07
N SER A 134 -6.40 12.10 -6.41
CA SER A 134 -7.49 12.94 -6.91
C SER A 134 -7.10 13.66 -8.21
N ALA A 135 -5.90 14.23 -8.25
CA ALA A 135 -5.38 14.87 -9.45
C ALA A 135 -5.22 13.88 -10.62
N TYR A 136 -4.73 12.67 -10.33
CA TYR A 136 -4.60 11.61 -11.34
C TYR A 136 -5.96 11.20 -11.91
N VAL A 137 -6.93 10.89 -11.07
CA VAL A 137 -8.26 10.45 -11.50
C VAL A 137 -8.95 11.54 -12.34
N GLN A 138 -8.79 12.82 -11.98
CA GLN A 138 -9.32 13.94 -12.76
C GLN A 138 -8.63 14.07 -14.12
N SER A 139 -7.30 13.96 -14.18
CA SER A 139 -6.52 14.06 -15.42
C SER A 139 -6.73 12.88 -16.36
N ALA A 140 -7.02 11.69 -15.82
CA ALA A 140 -7.27 10.46 -16.56
C ALA A 140 -8.77 10.27 -16.93
N ALA A 141 -9.61 11.26 -16.65
CA ALA A 141 -11.03 11.21 -17.02
C ALA A 141 -11.18 10.95 -18.54
N GLY A 142 -11.96 9.89 -18.87
CA GLY A 142 -12.15 9.44 -20.26
C GLY A 142 -11.10 8.46 -20.79
N GLN A 143 -10.04 8.15 -20.05
CA GLN A 143 -9.04 7.15 -20.43
C GLN A 143 -9.33 5.76 -19.85
N PHE A 144 -10.30 5.65 -18.96
CA PHE A 144 -10.72 4.38 -18.37
C PHE A 144 -11.59 3.59 -19.35
N ASP A 145 -11.34 2.28 -19.43
CA ASP A 145 -12.17 1.38 -20.24
C ASP A 145 -13.60 1.32 -19.66
N SER A 146 -14.56 1.87 -20.39
CA SER A 146 -15.97 1.91 -19.98
C SER A 146 -16.62 0.54 -19.83
N LYS A 147 -15.98 -0.53 -20.31
CA LYS A 147 -16.43 -1.91 -20.10
C LYS A 147 -16.07 -2.44 -18.73
N LEU A 148 -15.01 -1.88 -18.10
CA LEU A 148 -14.51 -2.30 -16.81
C LEU A 148 -14.95 -1.36 -15.68
N VAL A 149 -15.19 -0.09 -16.00
CA VAL A 149 -15.48 0.95 -15.02
C VAL A 149 -16.88 1.50 -15.23
N ALA A 150 -17.76 1.26 -14.27
CA ALA A 150 -19.12 1.79 -14.30
C ALA A 150 -19.14 3.24 -13.77
N GLY A 151 -18.99 4.20 -14.67
CA GLY A 151 -18.99 5.62 -14.30
C GLY A 151 -17.59 6.23 -14.23
N GLN A 152 -17.48 7.36 -13.56
CA GLN A 152 -16.21 8.07 -13.41
C GLN A 152 -15.51 7.66 -12.10
N PRO A 153 -14.29 7.10 -12.15
CA PRO A 153 -13.52 6.76 -10.97
C PRO A 153 -13.32 7.95 -10.04
N ARG A 154 -13.22 7.69 -8.75
CA ARG A 154 -13.01 8.69 -7.71
C ARG A 154 -11.85 8.29 -6.81
N ALA A 155 -11.18 9.29 -6.22
CA ALA A 155 -10.24 9.08 -5.16
C ALA A 155 -10.87 9.49 -3.82
N HIS A 156 -10.78 8.62 -2.83
CA HIS A 156 -11.35 8.90 -1.51
C HIS A 156 -10.56 8.22 -0.39
N ARG A 157 -10.76 8.66 0.84
CA ARG A 157 -10.19 7.99 2.02
C ARG A 157 -11.10 6.84 2.45
N GLY A 158 -10.47 5.73 2.83
CA GLY A 158 -11.19 4.56 3.31
C GLY A 158 -10.44 3.78 4.37
N LEU A 159 -11.15 2.87 5.03
CA LEU A 159 -10.57 1.83 5.87
C LEU A 159 -10.09 0.69 4.97
N ILE A 160 -8.88 0.22 5.17
CA ILE A 160 -8.37 -0.98 4.50
C ILE A 160 -8.40 -2.14 5.49
N ALA A 161 -9.09 -3.20 5.11
CA ALA A 161 -9.14 -4.45 5.87
C ALA A 161 -8.18 -5.48 5.28
N SER A 162 -7.45 -6.17 6.14
CA SER A 162 -6.56 -7.28 5.78
C SER A 162 -6.89 -8.51 6.60
N GLY A 163 -6.83 -9.69 5.97
CA GLY A 163 -7.04 -10.98 6.60
C GLY A 163 -6.23 -12.07 5.96
#